data_7030369b0cb847b17ed140d2b7c27e34
#
_entry.id   7030369b0cb847b17ed140d2b7c27e34
#
_cell.length_a   1.000
_cell.length_b   1.000
_cell.length_c   1.000
_cell.angle_alpha   90.00
_cell.angle_beta   90.00
_cell.angle_gamma   90.00
#
_symmetry.space_group_name_H-M   'P 1'
#
loop_
_entity.id
_entity.type
_entity.pdbx_description
1 polymer ?
#
loop_
_entity_poly.entity_id
_entity_poly.type
_entity_poly.pdbx_seq_one_letter_code
_entity_poly.pdbx_strand_id
1 'polypeptide(L)'
;MRKICLAAPLLALSLQAAEPSIPDPLWDGHESVAAYAQRAHLDATKTFDLGNGVKLEFVLIPAGRFIMGTPEPAKPEITVLSAQVSIGIGATLSLIMLSYLLLRKRTGRRFSFSLRWLMAFSLACSVMVWGGTRWYSALVQIREYEAGLDWYNAMNDDEKPAHPVLITKAFYMGKYVGTQEQYQAVIGTNPSQFKWPQNPVESVSWFDATAFCKKLSEQLRASAWKAQLPSEAQWEYACRAGTRTIFHSGNADSDLDAVAWYGLNSGGKPHPVGGKKANSFGLYDMNGNVMQWCQDPYRPYESLNAAGTSSDVQGDRRVLRGGSYTWYSKACRSTNRGANPPDTRLTNLGFRIVLVQDK
;
A
#
# COMPACT_ATOMS: atom_id res chain seq x y z
N MET A 1 34.09 -53.00 -36.65
CA MET A 1 33.03 -53.05 -35.64
C MET A 1 32.94 -51.63 -34.97
N ARG A 2 32.03 -50.79 -35.44
CA ARG A 2 31.80 -49.44 -34.86
C ARG A 2 30.65 -49.56 -33.88
N LYS A 3 30.89 -49.27 -32.60
CA LYS A 3 29.86 -49.17 -31.58
C LYS A 3 29.19 -47.79 -31.68
N ILE A 4 27.91 -47.78 -31.98
CA ILE A 4 27.06 -46.60 -31.94
C ILE A 4 26.54 -46.50 -30.51
N CYS A 5 26.95 -45.44 -29.77
CA CYS A 5 26.34 -45.07 -28.52
C CYS A 5 25.11 -44.19 -28.82
N LEU A 6 23.92 -44.71 -28.58
CA LEU A 6 22.67 -43.93 -28.54
C LEU A 6 22.61 -43.23 -27.17
N ALA A 7 22.75 -41.90 -27.19
CA ALA A 7 22.42 -41.07 -26.04
C ALA A 7 20.91 -40.80 -26.03
N ALA A 8 20.21 -41.29 -25.00
CA ALA A 8 18.82 -40.97 -24.77
C ALA A 8 18.73 -39.54 -24.17
N PRO A 9 17.79 -38.69 -24.59
CA PRO A 9 17.60 -37.40 -23.96
C PRO A 9 16.92 -37.60 -22.60
N LEU A 10 17.55 -37.11 -21.54
CA LEU A 10 16.93 -36.93 -20.24
C LEU A 10 15.86 -35.84 -20.39
N LEU A 11 14.58 -36.22 -20.38
CA LEU A 11 13.48 -35.31 -20.13
C LEU A 11 13.60 -34.82 -18.69
N ALA A 12 14.04 -33.58 -18.53
CA ALA A 12 13.89 -32.86 -17.28
C ALA A 12 12.39 -32.54 -17.09
N LEU A 13 11.68 -33.37 -16.33
CA LEU A 13 10.39 -33.02 -15.78
C LEU A 13 10.64 -31.86 -14.78
N SER A 14 10.36 -30.61 -15.20
CA SER A 14 10.15 -29.51 -14.28
C SER A 14 8.91 -29.85 -13.46
N LEU A 15 9.09 -30.26 -12.20
CA LEU A 15 8.02 -30.21 -11.21
C LEU A 15 7.63 -28.74 -11.05
N GLN A 16 6.67 -28.27 -11.82
CA GLN A 16 5.90 -27.09 -11.45
C GLN A 16 5.18 -27.46 -10.16
N ALA A 17 5.60 -26.86 -9.05
CA ALA A 17 4.83 -26.92 -7.82
C ALA A 17 3.40 -26.47 -8.16
N ALA A 18 2.42 -27.34 -7.93
CA ALA A 18 1.02 -27.04 -8.16
C ALA A 18 0.69 -25.76 -7.40
N GLU A 19 0.21 -24.72 -8.10
CA GLU A 19 -0.29 -23.53 -7.44
C GLU A 19 -1.37 -23.97 -6.44
N PRO A 20 -1.32 -23.48 -5.18
CA PRO A 20 -2.34 -23.86 -4.20
C PRO A 20 -3.71 -23.50 -4.76
N SER A 21 -4.63 -24.45 -4.77
CA SER A 21 -6.01 -24.24 -5.18
C SER A 21 -6.58 -23.08 -4.38
N ILE A 22 -7.00 -22.02 -5.06
CA ILE A 22 -7.59 -20.82 -4.43
C ILE A 22 -9.08 -21.15 -4.21
N PRO A 23 -9.52 -21.42 -2.99
CA PRO A 23 -10.90 -21.86 -2.74
C PRO A 23 -11.92 -20.71 -2.85
N ASP A 24 -11.49 -19.46 -2.70
CA ASP A 24 -12.38 -18.29 -2.74
C ASP A 24 -12.17 -17.48 -4.02
N PRO A 25 -13.24 -16.88 -4.57
CA PRO A 25 -13.10 -15.97 -5.69
C PRO A 25 -12.20 -14.79 -5.26
N LEU A 26 -11.20 -14.45 -6.07
CA LEU A 26 -10.37 -13.28 -5.80
C LEU A 26 -11.17 -11.99 -6.00
N TRP A 27 -10.89 -11.00 -5.16
CA TRP A 27 -11.39 -9.64 -5.33
C TRP A 27 -10.79 -9.02 -6.61
N ASP A 28 -11.64 -8.35 -7.40
CA ASP A 28 -11.26 -7.74 -8.68
C ASP A 28 -10.61 -6.35 -8.53
N GLY A 29 -10.53 -5.84 -7.30
CA GLY A 29 -9.99 -4.51 -7.00
C GLY A 29 -10.98 -3.36 -7.11
N HIS A 30 -12.21 -3.60 -7.60
CA HIS A 30 -13.20 -2.58 -7.90
C HIS A 30 -14.55 -2.81 -7.22
N GLU A 31 -14.94 -4.07 -7.02
CA GLU A 31 -16.20 -4.40 -6.35
C GLU A 31 -16.18 -3.98 -4.88
N SER A 32 -17.36 -3.62 -4.35
CA SER A 32 -17.51 -3.35 -2.93
C SER A 32 -17.34 -4.63 -2.08
N VAL A 33 -16.97 -4.48 -0.80
CA VAL A 33 -16.91 -5.62 0.14
C VAL A 33 -18.25 -6.36 0.20
N ALA A 34 -19.38 -5.65 0.12
CA ALA A 34 -20.70 -6.27 0.14
C ALA A 34 -20.96 -7.11 -1.12
N ALA A 35 -20.55 -6.64 -2.32
CA ALA A 35 -20.67 -7.40 -3.55
C ALA A 35 -19.79 -8.64 -3.54
N TYR A 36 -18.53 -8.51 -3.07
CA TYR A 36 -17.64 -9.64 -2.87
C TYR A 36 -18.24 -10.67 -1.89
N ALA A 37 -18.74 -10.22 -0.73
CA ALA A 37 -19.35 -11.06 0.28
C ALA A 37 -20.51 -11.89 -0.29
N GLN A 38 -21.38 -11.25 -1.07
CA GLN A 38 -22.49 -11.94 -1.75
C GLN A 38 -21.99 -13.03 -2.71
N ARG A 39 -20.97 -12.72 -3.52
CA ARG A 39 -20.38 -13.65 -4.50
C ARG A 39 -19.64 -14.81 -3.83
N ALA A 40 -19.00 -14.54 -2.69
CA ALA A 40 -18.26 -15.53 -1.90
C ALA A 40 -19.15 -16.30 -0.89
N HIS A 41 -20.44 -15.99 -0.81
CA HIS A 41 -21.38 -16.55 0.17
C HIS A 41 -20.94 -16.34 1.63
N LEU A 42 -20.41 -15.15 1.91
CA LEU A 42 -19.96 -14.73 3.24
C LEU A 42 -20.75 -13.50 3.72
N ASP A 43 -20.77 -13.27 5.03
CA ASP A 43 -21.31 -12.02 5.57
C ASP A 43 -20.31 -10.87 5.34
N ALA A 44 -20.77 -9.69 4.96
CA ALA A 44 -19.89 -8.52 4.81
C ALA A 44 -19.33 -8.04 6.16
N THR A 45 -20.03 -8.31 7.25
CA THR A 45 -19.64 -7.95 8.64
C THR A 45 -20.01 -9.04 9.62
N LYS A 46 -19.30 -9.08 10.74
CA LYS A 46 -19.67 -9.93 11.91
C LYS A 46 -19.62 -9.11 13.18
N THR A 47 -20.53 -9.38 14.09
CA THR A 47 -20.56 -8.74 15.40
C THR A 47 -20.72 -9.80 16.47
N PHE A 48 -19.87 -9.75 17.49
CA PHE A 48 -19.93 -10.62 18.66
C PHE A 48 -20.18 -9.77 19.90
N ASP A 49 -21.08 -10.24 20.75
CA ASP A 49 -21.36 -9.62 22.05
C ASP A 49 -20.49 -10.30 23.13
N LEU A 50 -19.67 -9.50 23.79
CA LEU A 50 -18.79 -9.95 24.88
C LEU A 50 -19.47 -9.87 26.27
N GLY A 51 -20.74 -9.49 26.30
CA GLY A 51 -21.49 -9.21 27.51
C GLY A 51 -21.47 -7.73 27.91
N ASN A 52 -22.45 -7.34 28.74
CA ASN A 52 -22.59 -5.96 29.23
C ASN A 52 -22.68 -4.88 28.16
N GLY A 53 -23.13 -5.23 26.92
CA GLY A 53 -23.22 -4.30 25.81
C GLY A 53 -21.91 -4.06 25.06
N VAL A 54 -20.82 -4.71 25.44
CA VAL A 54 -19.51 -4.61 24.76
C VAL A 54 -19.53 -5.47 23.49
N LYS A 55 -19.31 -4.85 22.36
CA LYS A 55 -19.35 -5.50 21.04
C LYS A 55 -17.99 -5.51 20.37
N LEU A 56 -17.71 -6.60 19.64
CA LEU A 56 -16.61 -6.70 18.68
C LEU A 56 -17.19 -6.71 17.26
N GLU A 57 -16.86 -5.69 16.49
CA GLU A 57 -17.29 -5.56 15.09
C GLU A 57 -16.14 -5.92 14.15
N PHE A 58 -16.43 -6.73 13.15
CA PHE A 58 -15.48 -7.18 12.13
C PHE A 58 -16.01 -6.89 10.74
N VAL A 59 -15.11 -6.58 9.84
CA VAL A 59 -15.37 -6.38 8.40
C VAL A 59 -14.69 -7.48 7.61
N LEU A 60 -15.37 -7.99 6.60
CA LEU A 60 -14.81 -8.96 5.66
C LEU A 60 -13.70 -8.32 4.83
N ILE A 61 -12.55 -8.97 4.78
CA ILE A 61 -11.44 -8.62 3.91
C ILE A 61 -11.38 -9.67 2.80
N PRO A 62 -11.58 -9.27 1.55
CA PRO A 62 -11.59 -10.19 0.41
C PRO A 62 -10.27 -10.93 0.23
N ALA A 63 -10.31 -12.15 -0.32
CA ALA A 63 -9.11 -12.77 -0.88
C ALA A 63 -8.63 -11.96 -2.09
N GLY A 64 -7.32 -11.78 -2.28
CA GLY A 64 -6.85 -10.92 -3.37
C GLY A 64 -5.34 -10.82 -3.49
N ARG A 65 -4.89 -10.10 -4.52
CA ARG A 65 -3.47 -9.83 -4.79
C ARG A 65 -3.16 -8.36 -4.56
N PHE A 66 -1.96 -8.07 -4.05
CA PHE A 66 -1.47 -6.69 -3.92
C PHE A 66 0.05 -6.65 -3.99
N ILE A 67 0.59 -5.45 -4.10
CA ILE A 67 2.03 -5.20 -3.99
C ILE A 67 2.31 -4.72 -2.57
N MET A 68 3.05 -5.52 -1.83
CA MET A 68 3.50 -5.23 -0.46
C MET A 68 4.83 -4.47 -0.50
N GLY A 69 4.98 -3.50 0.38
CA GLY A 69 6.18 -2.68 0.47
C GLY A 69 6.14 -1.40 -0.38
N THR A 70 7.25 -0.67 -0.39
CA THR A 70 7.41 0.60 -1.11
C THR A 70 7.92 0.33 -2.52
N PRO A 71 7.11 0.56 -3.57
CA PRO A 71 7.52 0.33 -4.94
C PRO A 71 8.52 1.38 -5.40
N GLU A 72 9.51 0.94 -6.18
CA GLU A 72 10.39 1.87 -6.92
C GLU A 72 9.56 2.67 -7.94
N PRO A 73 9.83 3.99 -8.09
CA PRO A 73 9.17 4.80 -9.11
C PRO A 73 9.39 4.21 -10.50
N ALA A 74 8.35 4.15 -11.31
CA ALA A 74 8.46 3.69 -12.68
C ALA A 74 9.35 4.64 -13.50
N LYS A 75 10.41 4.10 -14.10
CA LYS A 75 11.28 4.89 -14.98
C LYS A 75 10.49 5.39 -16.19
N PRO A 76 10.47 6.71 -16.45
CA PRO A 76 9.69 7.24 -17.56
C PRO A 76 10.26 6.78 -18.90
N GLU A 77 9.41 6.32 -19.80
CA GLU A 77 9.75 6.05 -21.20
C GLU A 77 9.77 7.37 -21.98
N ILE A 78 10.91 8.05 -21.99
CA ILE A 78 11.04 9.36 -22.61
C ILE A 78 11.74 9.27 -23.96
N THR A 79 11.02 9.61 -25.01
CA THR A 79 11.57 9.81 -26.36
C THR A 79 12.07 11.25 -26.54
N VAL A 80 13.06 11.65 -25.75
CA VAL A 80 13.61 13.01 -25.77
C VAL A 80 14.18 13.35 -27.14
N LEU A 81 14.78 12.38 -27.84
CA LEU A 81 15.39 12.60 -29.16
C LEU A 81 14.37 13.11 -30.18
N SER A 82 13.16 12.59 -30.21
CA SER A 82 12.10 13.03 -31.14
C SER A 82 11.65 14.47 -30.87
N ALA A 83 11.59 14.88 -29.59
CA ALA A 83 11.23 16.24 -29.20
C ALA A 83 12.32 17.25 -29.59
N GLN A 84 13.61 16.93 -29.34
CA GLN A 84 14.74 17.77 -29.70
C GLN A 84 14.88 17.94 -31.23
N VAL A 85 14.69 16.87 -31.99
CA VAL A 85 14.71 16.93 -33.46
C VAL A 85 13.59 17.81 -33.98
N SER A 86 12.39 17.71 -33.44
CA SER A 86 11.23 18.53 -33.85
C SER A 86 11.44 20.02 -33.55
N ILE A 87 12.00 20.37 -32.39
CA ILE A 87 12.37 21.75 -32.06
C ILE A 87 13.46 22.27 -32.98
N GLY A 88 14.50 21.48 -33.24
CA GLY A 88 15.61 21.85 -34.13
C GLY A 88 15.14 22.13 -35.55
N ILE A 89 14.31 21.28 -36.14
CA ILE A 89 13.75 21.49 -37.50
C ILE A 89 12.90 22.77 -37.54
N GLY A 90 12.00 22.96 -36.56
CA GLY A 90 11.14 24.13 -36.49
C GLY A 90 11.93 25.44 -36.36
N ALA A 91 12.96 25.47 -35.49
CA ALA A 91 13.86 26.61 -35.32
C ALA A 91 14.63 26.95 -36.60
N THR A 92 15.17 25.94 -37.27
CA THR A 92 15.89 26.11 -38.52
C THR A 92 15.03 26.73 -39.63
N LEU A 93 13.80 26.21 -39.80
CA LEU A 93 12.84 26.75 -40.77
C LEU A 93 12.44 28.18 -40.46
N SER A 94 12.27 28.52 -39.18
CA SER A 94 11.96 29.88 -38.74
C SER A 94 13.10 30.87 -38.97
N LEU A 95 14.37 30.46 -38.74
CA LEU A 95 15.55 31.26 -39.03
C LEU A 95 15.70 31.54 -40.54
N ILE A 96 15.48 30.53 -41.39
CA ILE A 96 15.48 30.69 -42.84
C ILE A 96 14.45 31.74 -43.27
N MET A 97 13.23 31.66 -42.72
CA MET A 97 12.16 32.61 -43.00
C MET A 97 12.49 34.03 -42.54
N LEU A 98 13.04 34.17 -41.31
CA LEU A 98 13.47 35.47 -40.80
C LEU A 98 14.59 36.08 -41.68
N SER A 99 15.60 35.31 -42.05
CA SER A 99 16.68 35.74 -42.93
C SER A 99 16.13 36.20 -44.28
N TYR A 100 15.17 35.51 -44.83
CA TYR A 100 14.48 35.91 -46.07
C TYR A 100 13.74 37.25 -45.93
N LEU A 101 13.03 37.48 -44.82
CA LEU A 101 12.31 38.72 -44.53
C LEU A 101 13.29 39.92 -44.39
N LEU A 102 14.44 39.70 -43.72
CA LEU A 102 15.47 40.72 -43.57
C LEU A 102 16.14 41.09 -44.90
N LEU A 103 16.46 40.10 -45.76
CA LEU A 103 16.97 40.32 -47.11
C LEU A 103 15.97 41.11 -47.97
N ARG A 104 14.68 40.81 -47.88
CA ARG A 104 13.62 41.53 -48.57
C ARG A 104 13.58 43.00 -48.15
N LYS A 105 13.68 43.28 -46.85
CA LYS A 105 13.66 44.65 -46.27
C LYS A 105 14.89 45.43 -46.76
N ARG A 106 16.06 44.77 -46.92
CA ARG A 106 17.32 45.41 -47.32
C ARG A 106 17.43 45.68 -48.82
N THR A 107 16.81 44.86 -49.67
CA THR A 107 16.93 44.92 -51.12
C THR A 107 15.78 45.69 -51.83
N GLY A 108 14.70 46.04 -51.10
CA GLY A 108 13.55 46.76 -51.65
C GLY A 108 12.71 46.00 -52.69
N ARG A 109 13.08 44.75 -53.03
CA ARG A 109 12.39 43.95 -54.05
C ARG A 109 11.04 43.46 -53.52
N ARG A 110 9.97 43.68 -54.29
CA ARG A 110 8.63 43.12 -54.01
C ARG A 110 8.61 41.65 -54.40
N PHE A 111 8.79 40.75 -53.43
CA PHE A 111 8.57 39.33 -53.64
C PHE A 111 7.12 39.02 -53.29
N SER A 112 6.37 38.40 -54.17
CA SER A 112 5.05 37.88 -53.87
C SER A 112 5.19 36.66 -52.96
N PHE A 113 4.63 36.72 -51.75
CA PHE A 113 4.51 35.55 -50.90
C PHE A 113 3.47 34.60 -51.50
N SER A 114 3.89 33.46 -52.01
CA SER A 114 2.95 32.44 -52.38
C SER A 114 2.29 31.84 -51.13
N LEU A 115 1.03 31.41 -51.22
CA LEU A 115 0.29 30.72 -50.16
C LEU A 115 1.09 29.52 -49.61
N ARG A 116 1.93 28.89 -50.44
CA ARG A 116 2.85 27.80 -50.08
C ARG A 116 3.86 28.20 -48.98
N TRP A 117 4.42 29.41 -49.02
CA TRP A 117 5.36 29.91 -48.02
C TRP A 117 4.69 30.23 -46.70
N LEU A 118 3.44 30.75 -46.72
CA LEU A 118 2.67 30.96 -45.50
C LEU A 118 2.32 29.65 -44.85
N MET A 119 1.93 28.63 -45.62
CA MET A 119 1.67 27.30 -45.12
C MET A 119 2.94 26.66 -44.53
N ALA A 120 4.09 26.78 -45.20
CA ALA A 120 5.36 26.23 -44.69
C ALA A 120 5.78 26.89 -43.35
N PHE A 121 5.59 28.19 -43.20
CA PHE A 121 5.87 28.91 -41.95
C PHE A 121 4.91 28.48 -40.83
N SER A 122 3.62 28.38 -41.11
CA SER A 122 2.63 27.88 -40.14
C SER A 122 2.96 26.46 -39.71
N LEU A 123 3.36 25.58 -40.62
CA LEU A 123 3.78 24.23 -40.28
C LEU A 123 5.05 24.23 -39.40
N ALA A 124 6.04 25.06 -39.71
CA ALA A 124 7.25 25.18 -38.89
C ALA A 124 6.94 25.64 -37.45
N CYS A 125 6.07 26.64 -37.30
CA CYS A 125 5.61 27.09 -35.99
C CYS A 125 4.85 25.97 -35.22
N SER A 126 3.99 25.24 -35.92
CA SER A 126 3.26 24.11 -35.32
C SER A 126 4.20 22.99 -34.85
N VAL A 127 5.23 22.66 -35.65
CA VAL A 127 6.26 21.67 -35.27
C VAL A 127 7.07 22.13 -34.05
N MET A 128 7.41 23.42 -33.96
CA MET A 128 8.12 23.97 -32.79
C MET A 128 7.26 23.90 -31.53
N VAL A 129 6.00 24.30 -31.62
CA VAL A 129 5.05 24.24 -30.47
C VAL A 129 4.86 22.81 -30.04
N TRP A 130 4.64 21.88 -30.99
CA TRP A 130 4.45 20.47 -30.70
C TRP A 130 5.70 19.81 -30.07
N GLY A 131 6.87 20.09 -30.60
CA GLY A 131 8.16 19.63 -30.07
C GLY A 131 8.42 20.22 -28.68
N GLY A 132 8.11 21.52 -28.46
CA GLY A 132 8.25 22.19 -27.18
C GLY A 132 7.36 21.61 -26.10
N THR A 133 6.10 21.31 -26.41
CA THR A 133 5.19 20.69 -25.45
C THR A 133 5.63 19.28 -25.09
N ARG A 134 6.12 18.49 -26.03
CA ARG A 134 6.66 17.14 -25.74
C ARG A 134 7.94 17.20 -24.91
N TRP A 135 8.82 18.14 -25.20
CA TRP A 135 10.04 18.35 -24.42
C TRP A 135 9.71 18.78 -22.99
N TYR A 136 8.77 19.72 -22.82
CA TYR A 136 8.32 20.15 -21.51
C TYR A 136 7.69 19.00 -20.71
N SER A 137 6.80 18.20 -21.32
CA SER A 137 6.23 17.05 -20.64
C SER A 137 7.27 15.99 -20.27
N ALA A 138 8.29 15.78 -21.11
CA ALA A 138 9.40 14.90 -20.79
C ALA A 138 10.21 15.41 -19.59
N LEU A 139 10.50 16.72 -19.51
CA LEU A 139 11.17 17.32 -18.35
C LEU A 139 10.35 17.19 -17.07
N VAL A 140 9.05 17.39 -17.15
CA VAL A 140 8.15 17.21 -16.00
C VAL A 140 8.22 15.75 -15.52
N GLN A 141 8.11 14.77 -16.43
CA GLN A 141 8.20 13.36 -16.09
C GLN A 141 9.56 12.97 -15.48
N ILE A 142 10.67 13.51 -16.00
CA ILE A 142 12.00 13.29 -15.40
C ILE A 142 12.04 13.84 -13.98
N ARG A 143 11.58 15.07 -13.77
CA ARG A 143 11.57 15.72 -12.47
C ARG A 143 10.70 14.96 -11.46
N GLU A 144 9.53 14.50 -11.90
CA GLU A 144 8.64 13.68 -11.05
C GLU A 144 9.28 12.33 -10.71
N TYR A 145 9.99 11.70 -11.67
CA TYR A 145 10.73 10.47 -11.43
C TYR A 145 11.88 10.68 -10.44
N GLU A 146 12.69 11.73 -10.62
CA GLU A 146 13.81 12.07 -9.72
C GLU A 146 13.29 12.34 -8.30
N ALA A 147 12.24 13.16 -8.16
CA ALA A 147 11.61 13.42 -6.88
C ALA A 147 11.05 12.13 -6.24
N GLY A 148 10.46 11.26 -7.05
CA GLY A 148 9.99 9.94 -6.61
C GLY A 148 11.14 9.03 -6.18
N LEU A 149 12.27 9.07 -6.90
CA LEU A 149 13.47 8.28 -6.57
C LEU A 149 14.13 8.79 -5.29
N ASP A 150 14.23 10.10 -5.09
CA ASP A 150 14.73 10.69 -3.85
C ASP A 150 13.84 10.27 -2.66
N TRP A 151 12.52 10.34 -2.85
CA TRP A 151 11.58 9.87 -1.84
C TRP A 151 11.75 8.37 -1.55
N TYR A 152 11.86 7.52 -2.59
CA TYR A 152 12.06 6.07 -2.45
C TYR A 152 13.39 5.77 -1.70
N ASN A 153 14.48 6.45 -2.05
CA ASN A 153 15.77 6.28 -1.40
C ASN A 153 15.76 6.73 0.06
N ALA A 154 14.93 7.73 0.40
CA ALA A 154 14.75 8.20 1.77
C ALA A 154 13.86 7.28 2.62
N MET A 155 13.20 6.25 2.04
CA MET A 155 12.45 5.24 2.77
C MET A 155 13.38 4.20 3.40
N ASN A 156 12.91 3.58 4.48
CA ASN A 156 13.65 2.54 5.14
C ASN A 156 13.86 1.34 4.20
N ASP A 157 15.04 0.74 4.24
CA ASP A 157 15.37 -0.42 3.39
C ASP A 157 14.53 -1.64 3.74
N ASP A 158 14.02 -1.73 4.96
CA ASP A 158 13.15 -2.81 5.41
C ASP A 158 11.73 -2.82 4.78
N GLU A 159 11.35 -1.72 4.11
CA GLU A 159 10.12 -1.64 3.31
C GLU A 159 10.34 -2.06 1.85
N LYS A 160 11.55 -2.48 1.49
CA LYS A 160 12.00 -2.82 0.12
C LYS A 160 12.54 -4.25 0.07
N PRO A 161 12.53 -4.88 -1.13
CA PRO A 161 11.84 -4.45 -2.35
C PRO A 161 10.32 -4.65 -2.25
N ALA A 162 9.57 -3.88 -3.01
CA ALA A 162 8.15 -4.18 -3.17
C ALA A 162 7.96 -5.50 -3.94
N HIS A 163 7.03 -6.32 -3.49
CA HIS A 163 6.82 -7.65 -4.04
C HIS A 163 5.35 -8.03 -4.08
N PRO A 164 4.93 -8.91 -5.02
CA PRO A 164 3.56 -9.38 -5.10
C PRO A 164 3.26 -10.35 -3.96
N VAL A 165 2.11 -10.15 -3.30
CA VAL A 165 1.59 -11.03 -2.26
C VAL A 165 0.17 -11.47 -2.62
N LEU A 166 -0.16 -12.73 -2.33
CA LEU A 166 -1.46 -13.32 -2.50
C LEU A 166 -2.09 -13.64 -1.14
N ILE A 167 -3.19 -12.99 -0.83
CA ILE A 167 -4.09 -13.37 0.27
C ILE A 167 -5.05 -14.42 -0.28
N THR A 168 -4.78 -15.68 0.03
CA THR A 168 -5.45 -16.85 -0.58
C THR A 168 -6.87 -17.09 -0.09
N LYS A 169 -7.23 -16.59 1.10
CA LYS A 169 -8.54 -16.75 1.72
C LYS A 169 -9.04 -15.44 2.26
N ALA A 170 -10.34 -15.19 2.11
CA ALA A 170 -11.00 -14.11 2.79
C ALA A 170 -10.92 -14.32 4.32
N PHE A 171 -10.85 -13.23 5.06
CA PHE A 171 -10.81 -13.23 6.51
C PHE A 171 -11.57 -12.02 7.06
N TYR A 172 -11.89 -12.03 8.34
CA TYR A 172 -12.49 -10.87 8.98
C TYR A 172 -11.43 -10.11 9.78
N MET A 173 -11.44 -8.79 9.69
CA MET A 173 -10.57 -7.93 10.49
C MET A 173 -11.41 -7.03 11.40
N GLY A 174 -10.99 -6.86 12.64
CA GLY A 174 -11.62 -5.94 13.58
C GLY A 174 -11.77 -4.56 12.94
N LYS A 175 -12.99 -4.05 12.88
CA LYS A 175 -13.30 -2.72 12.31
C LYS A 175 -12.45 -1.63 12.93
N TYR A 176 -12.16 -1.78 14.23
CA TYR A 176 -11.33 -0.89 15.04
C TYR A 176 -10.12 -1.64 15.62
N VAL A 177 -9.17 -0.90 16.12
CA VAL A 177 -8.16 -1.41 17.07
C VAL A 177 -8.88 -1.90 18.31
N GLY A 178 -8.38 -2.95 18.97
CA GLY A 178 -8.98 -3.47 20.20
C GLY A 178 -9.13 -2.37 21.26
N THR A 179 -10.35 -2.17 21.78
CA THR A 179 -10.62 -1.14 22.78
C THR A 179 -10.33 -1.61 24.21
N GLN A 180 -10.20 -0.65 25.11
CA GLN A 180 -9.98 -0.95 26.53
C GLN A 180 -11.14 -1.72 27.14
N GLU A 181 -12.40 -1.38 26.82
CA GLU A 181 -13.57 -2.12 27.29
C GLU A 181 -13.61 -3.55 26.75
N GLN A 182 -13.25 -3.76 25.49
CA GLN A 182 -13.16 -5.10 24.88
C GLN A 182 -12.07 -5.93 25.55
N TYR A 183 -10.90 -5.32 25.77
CA TYR A 183 -9.80 -5.99 26.45
C TYR A 183 -10.19 -6.38 27.88
N GLN A 184 -10.82 -5.48 28.61
CA GLN A 184 -11.28 -5.73 29.97
C GLN A 184 -12.38 -6.80 30.03
N ALA A 185 -13.31 -6.82 29.08
CA ALA A 185 -14.36 -7.83 28.99
C ALA A 185 -13.79 -9.25 28.79
N VAL A 186 -12.72 -9.41 28.00
CA VAL A 186 -12.13 -10.72 27.72
C VAL A 186 -11.07 -11.11 28.77
N ILE A 187 -10.20 -10.19 29.17
CA ILE A 187 -9.05 -10.50 30.06
C ILE A 187 -9.39 -10.28 31.53
N GLY A 188 -10.28 -9.33 31.85
CA GLY A 188 -10.67 -8.96 33.20
C GLY A 188 -9.90 -7.76 33.76
N THR A 189 -8.87 -7.24 33.07
CA THR A 189 -8.05 -6.10 33.50
C THR A 189 -7.88 -5.09 32.36
N ASN A 190 -7.45 -3.86 32.71
CA ASN A 190 -7.11 -2.84 31.74
C ASN A 190 -5.72 -2.25 32.05
N PRO A 191 -4.66 -2.59 31.27
CA PRO A 191 -3.29 -2.13 31.50
C PRO A 191 -3.03 -0.70 31.03
N SER A 192 -3.91 -0.12 30.20
CA SER A 192 -3.68 1.16 29.51
C SER A 192 -3.41 2.31 30.46
N GLN A 193 -2.57 3.24 30.05
CA GLN A 193 -2.30 4.46 30.80
C GLN A 193 -3.38 5.53 30.58
N PHE A 194 -3.82 5.72 29.34
CA PHE A 194 -4.84 6.72 28.96
C PHE A 194 -6.25 6.14 29.09
N LYS A 195 -6.79 6.14 30.29
CA LYS A 195 -8.07 5.48 30.62
C LYS A 195 -9.29 6.09 29.94
N TRP A 196 -9.88 5.35 29.02
CA TRP A 196 -11.18 5.64 28.41
C TRP A 196 -11.70 4.39 27.70
N PRO A 197 -12.93 3.92 27.96
CA PRO A 197 -13.42 2.62 27.45
C PRO A 197 -13.27 2.43 25.94
N GLN A 198 -13.55 3.48 25.14
CA GLN A 198 -13.49 3.48 23.68
C GLN A 198 -12.11 3.82 23.11
N ASN A 199 -11.12 4.12 23.94
CA ASN A 199 -9.74 4.28 23.48
C ASN A 199 -9.18 2.91 23.08
N PRO A 200 -8.19 2.88 22.17
CA PRO A 200 -7.38 1.68 21.97
C PRO A 200 -6.84 1.16 23.29
N VAL A 201 -6.82 -0.14 23.49
CA VAL A 201 -6.00 -0.72 24.56
C VAL A 201 -4.54 -0.53 24.18
N GLU A 202 -3.73 0.00 25.12
CA GLU A 202 -2.29 0.21 24.96
C GLU A 202 -1.55 -0.33 26.18
N SER A 203 -0.22 -0.27 26.17
CA SER A 203 0.62 -0.88 27.19
C SER A 203 0.46 -2.40 27.28
N VAL A 204 0.23 -3.03 26.14
CA VAL A 204 0.08 -4.48 25.97
C VAL A 204 1.24 -5.04 25.18
N SER A 205 1.81 -6.14 25.65
CA SER A 205 2.84 -6.89 24.94
C SER A 205 2.23 -7.75 23.83
N TRP A 206 3.07 -8.31 22.96
CA TRP A 206 2.62 -9.29 21.96
C TRP A 206 2.02 -10.55 22.62
N PHE A 207 2.59 -10.97 23.77
CA PHE A 207 2.07 -12.08 24.53
C PHE A 207 0.68 -11.77 25.13
N ASP A 208 0.45 -10.54 25.61
CA ASP A 208 -0.86 -10.13 26.12
C ASP A 208 -1.91 -10.12 25.00
N ALA A 209 -1.52 -9.60 23.82
CA ALA A 209 -2.38 -9.55 22.64
C ALA A 209 -2.73 -10.98 22.14
N THR A 210 -1.76 -11.89 22.12
CA THR A 210 -2.01 -13.30 21.75
C THR A 210 -2.85 -14.04 22.80
N ALA A 211 -2.65 -13.76 24.10
CA ALA A 211 -3.49 -14.30 25.17
C ALA A 211 -4.94 -13.81 25.06
N PHE A 212 -5.14 -12.55 24.68
CA PHE A 212 -6.48 -12.02 24.37
C PHE A 212 -7.12 -12.81 23.22
N CYS A 213 -6.42 -12.98 22.10
CA CYS A 213 -6.92 -13.74 20.95
C CYS A 213 -7.25 -15.19 21.31
N LYS A 214 -6.45 -15.84 22.14
CA LYS A 214 -6.70 -17.20 22.62
C LYS A 214 -7.99 -17.26 23.45
N LYS A 215 -8.14 -16.40 24.45
CA LYS A 215 -9.37 -16.35 25.27
C LYS A 215 -10.62 -16.02 24.45
N LEU A 216 -10.50 -15.08 23.50
CA LEU A 216 -11.59 -14.76 22.60
C LEU A 216 -11.97 -15.98 21.75
N SER A 217 -11.00 -16.72 21.18
CA SER A 217 -11.27 -17.97 20.45
C SER A 217 -11.99 -19.00 21.30
N GLU A 218 -11.65 -19.10 22.58
CA GLU A 218 -12.34 -19.98 23.53
C GLU A 218 -13.81 -19.58 23.74
N GLN A 219 -14.12 -18.28 23.78
CA GLN A 219 -15.49 -17.77 23.85
C GLN A 219 -16.25 -17.98 22.52
N LEU A 220 -15.54 -17.96 21.39
CA LEU A 220 -16.10 -18.14 20.04
C LEU A 220 -16.17 -19.62 19.60
N ARG A 221 -15.93 -20.60 20.47
CA ARG A 221 -15.87 -22.05 20.12
C ARG A 221 -17.08 -22.58 19.35
N ALA A 222 -18.26 -22.00 19.57
CA ALA A 222 -19.48 -22.37 18.84
C ALA A 222 -19.51 -21.81 17.40
N SER A 223 -18.60 -20.90 17.06
CA SER A 223 -18.45 -20.35 15.72
C SER A 223 -17.28 -21.06 15.01
N ALA A 224 -17.32 -21.15 13.69
CA ALA A 224 -16.24 -21.71 12.88
C ALA A 224 -15.03 -20.76 12.77
N TRP A 225 -14.85 -19.83 13.73
CA TRP A 225 -13.88 -18.74 13.64
C TRP A 225 -12.89 -18.75 14.79
N LYS A 226 -11.61 -18.58 14.45
CA LYS A 226 -10.50 -18.45 15.39
C LYS A 226 -9.97 -17.01 15.35
N ALA A 227 -9.84 -16.39 16.53
CA ALA A 227 -9.24 -15.07 16.67
C ALA A 227 -7.70 -15.17 16.75
N GLN A 228 -7.01 -14.28 16.04
CA GLN A 228 -5.56 -14.15 16.09
C GLN A 228 -5.11 -12.73 15.74
N LEU A 229 -3.82 -12.42 15.91
CA LEU A 229 -3.23 -11.22 15.35
C LEU A 229 -3.16 -11.35 13.82
N PRO A 230 -3.28 -10.26 13.06
CA PRO A 230 -3.07 -10.29 11.62
C PRO A 230 -1.62 -10.69 11.29
N SER A 231 -1.40 -11.39 10.19
CA SER A 231 -0.08 -11.39 9.59
C SER A 231 0.27 -9.99 9.09
N GLU A 232 1.56 -9.71 8.91
CA GLU A 232 2.00 -8.42 8.37
C GLU A 232 1.38 -8.14 7.00
N ALA A 233 1.35 -9.16 6.13
CA ALA A 233 0.73 -9.09 4.81
C ALA A 233 -0.79 -8.83 4.87
N GLN A 234 -1.52 -9.50 5.76
CA GLN A 234 -2.94 -9.25 6.01
C GLN A 234 -3.16 -7.80 6.46
N TRP A 235 -2.31 -7.30 7.35
CA TRP A 235 -2.41 -5.94 7.86
C TRP A 235 -2.21 -4.90 6.75
N GLU A 236 -1.13 -5.01 5.94
CA GLU A 236 -0.86 -4.04 4.87
C GLU A 236 -1.91 -4.11 3.76
N TYR A 237 -2.32 -5.31 3.35
CA TYR A 237 -3.39 -5.50 2.39
C TYR A 237 -4.69 -4.82 2.84
N ALA A 238 -5.08 -5.06 4.09
CA ALA A 238 -6.28 -4.46 4.67
C ALA A 238 -6.16 -2.94 4.86
N CYS A 239 -4.97 -2.44 5.22
CA CYS A 239 -4.69 -1.01 5.33
C CYS A 239 -4.85 -0.32 3.97
N ARG A 240 -4.23 -0.85 2.92
CA ARG A 240 -4.29 -0.30 1.57
C ARG A 240 -5.71 -0.33 0.98
N ALA A 241 -6.48 -1.35 1.24
CA ALA A 241 -7.84 -1.50 0.72
C ALA A 241 -7.94 -1.15 -0.79
N GLY A 242 -7.01 -1.66 -1.60
CA GLY A 242 -6.91 -1.46 -3.05
C GLY A 242 -6.05 -0.28 -3.49
N THR A 243 -5.62 0.62 -2.60
CA THR A 243 -4.79 1.77 -2.97
C THR A 243 -3.29 1.41 -3.09
N ARG A 244 -2.56 2.24 -3.85
CA ARG A 244 -1.09 2.19 -3.96
C ARG A 244 -0.41 3.44 -3.41
N THR A 245 -1.19 4.32 -2.82
CA THR A 245 -0.76 5.60 -2.26
C THR A 245 0.05 5.41 -0.97
N ILE A 246 0.71 6.47 -0.52
CA ILE A 246 1.50 6.52 0.73
C ILE A 246 0.62 6.16 1.94
N PHE A 247 -0.53 6.81 2.05
CA PHE A 247 -1.60 6.48 3.00
C PHE A 247 -2.78 5.90 2.21
N HIS A 248 -3.67 5.16 2.84
CA HIS A 248 -4.86 4.66 2.14
C HIS A 248 -5.77 5.78 1.59
N SER A 249 -5.59 7.02 2.06
CA SER A 249 -6.35 8.22 1.69
C SER A 249 -5.71 9.08 0.62
N GLY A 250 -4.42 8.87 0.30
CA GLY A 250 -3.66 9.68 -0.66
C GLY A 250 -2.17 9.77 -0.37
N ASN A 251 -1.50 10.77 -0.92
CA ASN A 251 -0.04 10.91 -0.83
C ASN A 251 0.41 12.12 0.00
N ALA A 252 -0.47 13.05 0.31
CA ALA A 252 -0.14 14.27 1.06
C ALA A 252 -0.43 14.10 2.56
N ASP A 253 0.27 14.86 3.40
CA ASP A 253 0.00 14.90 4.85
C ASP A 253 -1.44 15.34 5.16
N SER A 254 -2.03 16.23 4.33
CA SER A 254 -3.44 16.61 4.43
C SER A 254 -4.41 15.45 4.20
N ASP A 255 -4.02 14.44 3.39
CA ASP A 255 -4.81 13.23 3.21
C ASP A 255 -4.78 12.37 4.48
N LEU A 256 -3.64 12.36 5.19
CA LEU A 256 -3.50 11.66 6.47
C LEU A 256 -4.37 12.29 7.57
N ASP A 257 -4.50 13.62 7.61
CA ASP A 257 -5.29 14.32 8.62
C ASP A 257 -6.74 13.84 8.70
N ALA A 258 -7.30 13.44 7.56
CA ALA A 258 -8.68 12.97 7.47
C ALA A 258 -8.89 11.57 8.09
N VAL A 259 -7.83 10.76 8.19
CA VAL A 259 -7.93 9.32 8.50
C VAL A 259 -7.13 8.90 9.72
N ALA A 260 -6.26 9.76 10.27
CA ALA A 260 -5.32 9.40 11.33
C ALA A 260 -5.24 10.40 12.48
N TRP A 261 -4.97 9.87 13.67
CA TRP A 261 -4.45 10.60 14.82
C TRP A 261 -2.94 10.36 14.90
N TYR A 262 -2.14 11.42 14.71
CA TYR A 262 -0.67 11.33 14.69
C TYR A 262 -0.04 12.55 15.37
N GLY A 263 1.29 12.67 15.41
CA GLY A 263 1.99 13.64 16.22
C GLY A 263 1.58 15.10 16.06
N LEU A 264 1.08 15.49 14.87
CA LEU A 264 0.67 16.88 14.64
C LEU A 264 -0.77 17.20 15.06
N ASN A 265 -1.67 16.21 15.12
CA ASN A 265 -3.09 16.46 15.35
C ASN A 265 -3.69 15.73 16.56
N SER A 266 -2.91 14.85 17.23
CA SER A 266 -3.40 14.03 18.35
C SER A 266 -3.43 14.73 19.71
N GLY A 267 -2.71 15.85 19.86
CA GLY A 267 -2.51 16.46 21.18
C GLY A 267 -1.74 15.59 22.16
N GLY A 268 -0.88 14.67 21.66
CA GLY A 268 0.01 13.82 22.45
C GLY A 268 -0.67 12.67 23.20
N LYS A 269 -1.86 12.24 22.79
CA LYS A 269 -2.65 11.16 23.41
C LYS A 269 -3.40 10.32 22.38
N PRO A 270 -3.75 9.06 22.70
CA PRO A 270 -4.66 8.27 21.86
C PRO A 270 -6.09 8.83 21.94
N HIS A 271 -6.86 8.54 20.92
CA HIS A 271 -8.27 8.98 20.80
C HIS A 271 -9.21 7.79 20.71
N PRO A 272 -10.50 7.98 21.06
CA PRO A 272 -11.51 6.96 20.83
C PRO A 272 -11.47 6.43 19.41
N VAL A 273 -11.58 5.11 19.26
CA VAL A 273 -11.51 4.46 17.94
C VAL A 273 -12.62 4.94 17.02
N GLY A 274 -12.35 4.98 15.71
CA GLY A 274 -13.34 5.39 14.71
C GLY A 274 -13.58 6.91 14.63
N GLY A 275 -12.78 7.73 15.31
CA GLY A 275 -12.91 9.20 15.31
C GLY A 275 -12.48 9.87 14.00
N LYS A 276 -11.89 9.14 13.07
CA LYS A 276 -11.47 9.59 11.73
C LYS A 276 -12.19 8.77 10.65
N LYS A 277 -11.92 9.03 9.37
CA LYS A 277 -12.55 8.31 8.25
C LYS A 277 -11.97 6.90 8.09
N ALA A 278 -12.84 5.95 7.74
CA ALA A 278 -12.44 4.60 7.39
C ALA A 278 -11.80 4.52 5.99
N ASN A 279 -11.03 3.44 5.74
CA ASN A 279 -10.59 3.08 4.40
C ASN A 279 -11.74 2.43 3.58
N SER A 280 -11.46 2.04 2.33
CA SER A 280 -12.47 1.46 1.43
C SER A 280 -13.00 0.09 1.87
N PHE A 281 -12.32 -0.61 2.77
CA PHE A 281 -12.84 -1.82 3.40
C PHE A 281 -13.67 -1.54 4.66
N GLY A 282 -13.79 -0.29 5.09
CA GLY A 282 -14.53 0.10 6.30
C GLY A 282 -13.73 -0.02 7.59
N LEU A 283 -12.40 -0.09 7.51
CA LEU A 283 -11.50 -0.17 8.66
C LEU A 283 -11.04 1.22 9.10
N TYR A 284 -11.08 1.47 10.39
CA TYR A 284 -10.66 2.71 11.02
C TYR A 284 -9.29 2.56 11.68
N ASP A 285 -8.59 3.68 11.89
CA ASP A 285 -7.33 3.74 12.65
C ASP A 285 -6.25 2.78 12.10
N MET A 286 -6.23 2.58 10.77
CA MET A 286 -5.16 1.81 10.11
C MET A 286 -3.85 2.62 10.03
N ASN A 287 -3.96 3.95 9.93
CA ASN A 287 -2.84 4.87 10.00
C ASN A 287 -2.99 5.71 11.29
N GLY A 288 -2.00 5.67 12.19
CA GLY A 288 -1.99 6.45 13.43
C GLY A 288 -2.77 5.82 14.61
N ASN A 289 -3.17 6.64 15.56
CA ASN A 289 -3.73 6.32 16.85
C ASN A 289 -2.74 5.49 17.70
N VAL A 290 -2.67 4.18 17.57
CA VAL A 290 -1.65 3.33 18.20
C VAL A 290 -1.04 2.37 17.19
N MET A 291 0.25 2.06 17.34
CA MET A 291 0.89 0.96 16.60
C MET A 291 0.18 -0.36 16.91
N GLN A 292 0.22 -1.27 15.97
CA GLN A 292 -0.50 -2.54 16.05
C GLN A 292 0.46 -3.72 15.90
N TRP A 293 0.45 -4.62 16.87
CA TRP A 293 1.17 -5.88 16.80
C TRP A 293 0.67 -6.74 15.64
N CYS A 294 1.61 -7.29 14.86
CA CYS A 294 1.36 -8.37 13.91
C CYS A 294 1.87 -9.71 14.46
N GLN A 295 1.42 -10.80 13.85
CA GLN A 295 1.81 -12.15 14.26
C GLN A 295 3.27 -12.46 13.93
N ASP A 296 3.78 -11.90 12.82
CA ASP A 296 5.04 -12.29 12.21
C ASP A 296 6.26 -11.85 13.03
N PRO A 297 7.33 -12.66 13.04
CA PRO A 297 8.65 -12.19 13.41
C PRO A 297 9.12 -11.15 12.39
N TYR A 298 9.86 -10.15 12.84
CA TYR A 298 10.42 -9.15 11.95
C TYR A 298 11.58 -9.72 11.14
N ARG A 299 11.46 -9.70 9.80
CA ARG A 299 12.42 -10.22 8.83
C ARG A 299 12.51 -9.31 7.60
N PRO A 300 13.64 -9.32 6.86
CA PRO A 300 13.70 -8.72 5.52
C PRO A 300 12.67 -9.38 4.58
N TYR A 301 12.13 -8.63 3.64
CA TYR A 301 11.12 -9.12 2.70
C TYR A 301 11.62 -10.28 1.81
N GLU A 302 12.91 -10.30 1.46
CA GLU A 302 13.51 -11.38 0.68
C GLU A 302 13.44 -12.75 1.36
N SER A 303 13.25 -12.77 2.67
CA SER A 303 13.09 -14.03 3.44
C SER A 303 11.64 -14.50 3.57
N LEU A 304 10.67 -13.77 2.98
CA LEU A 304 9.24 -14.08 3.05
C LEU A 304 8.82 -14.97 1.88
N ASN A 305 7.83 -15.82 2.10
CA ASN A 305 7.20 -16.61 1.05
C ASN A 305 6.18 -15.79 0.23
N ALA A 306 5.58 -16.40 -0.80
CA ALA A 306 4.58 -15.77 -1.68
C ALA A 306 3.31 -15.27 -0.94
N ALA A 307 3.06 -15.72 0.29
CA ALA A 307 1.99 -15.22 1.16
C ALA A 307 2.46 -14.05 2.06
N GLY A 308 3.71 -13.59 1.91
CA GLY A 308 4.29 -12.52 2.72
C GLY A 308 4.52 -12.92 4.18
N THR A 309 4.73 -14.22 4.46
CA THR A 309 4.97 -14.75 5.80
C THR A 309 6.29 -15.51 5.86
N SER A 310 6.92 -15.54 7.05
CA SER A 310 8.11 -16.36 7.30
C SER A 310 7.73 -17.72 7.88
N SER A 311 8.38 -18.79 7.42
CA SER A 311 8.28 -20.10 8.03
C SER A 311 9.07 -20.22 9.33
N ASP A 312 10.05 -19.33 9.54
CA ASP A 312 10.84 -19.26 10.76
C ASP A 312 10.12 -18.40 11.81
N VAL A 313 9.60 -19.05 12.84
CA VAL A 313 8.90 -18.38 13.97
C VAL A 313 9.87 -17.86 15.04
N GLN A 314 11.17 -18.15 14.92
CA GLN A 314 12.20 -17.70 15.85
C GLN A 314 12.75 -16.32 15.45
N GLY A 315 12.13 -15.26 15.94
CA GLY A 315 12.63 -13.89 15.83
C GLY A 315 12.57 -13.20 17.19
N ASP A 316 13.61 -12.46 17.54
CA ASP A 316 13.68 -11.72 18.80
C ASP A 316 12.73 -10.54 18.83
N ARG A 317 12.17 -10.15 17.68
CA ARG A 317 11.28 -8.99 17.53
C ARG A 317 10.04 -9.36 16.70
N ARG A 318 8.92 -8.73 17.03
CA ARG A 318 7.65 -8.86 16.31
C ARG A 318 7.34 -7.60 15.53
N VAL A 319 6.70 -7.78 14.38
CA VAL A 319 6.33 -6.69 13.48
C VAL A 319 5.29 -5.78 14.15
N LEU A 320 5.49 -4.47 13.95
CA LEU A 320 4.58 -3.38 14.29
C LEU A 320 4.19 -2.60 13.05
N ARG A 321 2.95 -2.21 12.96
CA ARG A 321 2.42 -1.48 11.81
C ARG A 321 1.53 -0.31 12.23
N GLY A 322 1.34 0.67 11.32
CA GLY A 322 0.33 1.72 11.40
C GLY A 322 0.78 3.07 11.93
N GLY A 323 1.92 3.16 12.59
CA GLY A 323 2.33 4.39 13.28
C GLY A 323 1.45 4.69 14.50
N SER A 324 1.56 5.87 15.10
CA SER A 324 0.82 6.19 16.31
C SER A 324 0.62 7.69 16.51
N TYR A 325 -0.14 8.03 17.55
CA TYR A 325 -0.40 9.40 17.96
C TYR A 325 0.85 10.21 18.34
N THR A 326 1.98 9.56 18.60
CA THR A 326 3.26 10.21 18.95
C THR A 326 4.18 10.43 17.74
N TRP A 327 3.91 9.82 16.60
CA TRP A 327 4.81 9.78 15.47
C TRP A 327 4.43 10.76 14.38
N TYR A 328 5.41 11.22 13.58
CA TYR A 328 5.18 12.05 12.41
C TYR A 328 4.52 11.25 11.28
N SER A 329 3.95 11.95 10.31
CA SER A 329 3.24 11.37 9.14
C SER A 329 4.02 10.27 8.44
N LYS A 330 5.35 10.46 8.29
CA LYS A 330 6.24 9.47 7.67
C LYS A 330 6.16 8.08 8.29
N ALA A 331 5.91 7.97 9.59
CA ALA A 331 5.79 6.69 10.29
C ALA A 331 4.36 6.10 10.23
N CYS A 332 3.38 6.88 9.75
CA CYS A 332 2.00 6.43 9.59
C CYS A 332 1.69 5.89 8.17
N ARG A 333 2.69 5.73 7.30
CA ARG A 333 2.52 5.19 5.94
C ARG A 333 2.02 3.76 5.98
N SER A 334 1.27 3.35 4.95
CA SER A 334 0.77 1.97 4.81
C SER A 334 1.91 0.94 4.74
N THR A 335 3.09 1.33 4.21
CA THR A 335 4.28 0.47 4.10
C THR A 335 5.18 0.48 5.33
N ASN A 336 5.07 1.50 6.19
CA ASN A 336 6.00 1.65 7.30
C ASN A 336 5.99 0.44 8.23
N ARG A 337 7.17 -0.05 8.52
CA ARG A 337 7.41 -1.20 9.39
C ARG A 337 8.10 -0.77 10.66
N GLY A 338 7.75 -1.38 11.76
CA GLY A 338 8.47 -1.28 13.02
C GLY A 338 8.63 -2.66 13.63
N ALA A 339 9.46 -2.78 14.63
CA ALA A 339 9.66 -4.03 15.35
C ALA A 339 10.11 -3.80 16.78
N ASN A 340 9.55 -4.57 17.72
CA ASN A 340 9.97 -4.59 19.12
C ASN A 340 10.06 -6.03 19.66
N PRO A 341 10.85 -6.24 20.72
CA PRO A 341 10.76 -7.48 21.50
C PRO A 341 9.33 -7.78 21.93
N PRO A 342 8.90 -9.06 21.95
CA PRO A 342 7.50 -9.43 22.17
C PRO A 342 6.97 -9.10 23.57
N ASP A 343 7.82 -8.83 24.54
CA ASP A 343 7.49 -8.42 25.92
C ASP A 343 7.32 -6.90 26.08
N THR A 344 7.65 -6.10 25.05
CA THR A 344 7.56 -4.63 25.07
C THR A 344 6.14 -4.15 25.30
N ARG A 345 5.99 -3.16 26.20
CA ARG A 345 4.74 -2.45 26.48
C ARG A 345 4.97 -0.95 26.36
N LEU A 346 4.22 -0.29 25.48
CA LEU A 346 4.31 1.15 25.24
C LEU A 346 2.90 1.76 25.20
N THR A 347 2.78 3.00 25.63
CA THR A 347 1.50 3.74 25.68
C THR A 347 0.94 4.07 24.30
N ASN A 348 1.72 3.89 23.25
CA ASN A 348 1.34 4.07 21.87
C ASN A 348 1.29 2.76 21.07
N LEU A 349 1.20 1.60 21.76
CA LEU A 349 1.26 0.27 21.17
C LEU A 349 0.09 -0.59 21.68
N GLY A 350 -0.76 -1.01 20.76
CA GLY A 350 -1.90 -1.89 20.95
C GLY A 350 -1.93 -3.02 19.92
N PHE A 351 -3.12 -3.49 19.57
CA PHE A 351 -3.28 -4.56 18.58
C PHE A 351 -4.66 -4.53 17.92
N ARG A 352 -4.77 -5.18 16.77
CA ARG A 352 -6.00 -5.46 16.04
C ARG A 352 -6.17 -6.96 15.87
N ILE A 353 -7.39 -7.42 15.76
CA ILE A 353 -7.74 -8.84 15.72
C ILE A 353 -8.17 -9.20 14.30
N VAL A 354 -7.82 -10.41 13.85
CA VAL A 354 -8.44 -11.05 12.70
C VAL A 354 -9.15 -12.33 13.12
N LEU A 355 -10.21 -12.67 12.39
CA LEU A 355 -10.87 -13.97 12.47
C LEU A 355 -10.56 -14.75 11.20
N VAL A 356 -10.03 -15.94 11.38
CA VAL A 356 -9.80 -16.91 10.31
C VAL A 356 -10.67 -18.14 10.54
N GLN A 357 -11.04 -18.82 9.46
CA GLN A 357 -11.80 -20.07 9.61
C GLN A 357 -10.94 -21.11 10.34
N ASP A 358 -11.50 -21.71 11.36
CA ASP A 358 -10.91 -22.87 12.03
C ASP A 358 -11.03 -24.07 11.07
N LYS A 359 -9.92 -24.77 10.83
CA LYS A 359 -9.86 -25.88 9.87
C LYS A 359 -10.53 -27.13 10.41
#